data_6da9a2c23b08d9dd9cbd6794f23d8029
#
_entry.id   6da9a2c23b08d9dd9cbd6794f23d8029
#
_cell.length_a   1.000
_cell.length_b   1.000
_cell.length_c   1.000
_cell.angle_alpha   90.00
_cell.angle_beta   90.00
_cell.angle_gamma   90.00
#
_symmetry.space_group_name_H-M   'P 1'
#
loop_
_entity.id
_entity.type
_entity.pdbx_description
1 polymer ?
#
loop_
_entity_poly.entity_id
_entity_poly.type
_entity_poly.pdbx_seq_one_letter_code
_entity_poly.pdbx_strand_id
1 'polypeptide(L)'
;MKIKITLVFMLLLAVVAQTSASDNRNKGKEVTIGLNIGDKAPEIVEKSINGKELKLSSLQGKVVLIDFWASWCGPCRRENPTVVAAYEKFKNSTFKNGKGFTVFSVSLDKDQTAWEQAIKTDKLNWENHVSDLQGWDAKAAELYGVRGIPASFLIDGNGIIVGKNLRGPALEQAISALLK
;
A
#
# COMPACT_ATOMS: atom_id res chain seq x y z
N MET A 1 69.12 -66.60 -7.62
CA MET A 1 67.76 -66.46 -7.07
C MET A 1 67.43 -64.93 -7.00
N LYS A 2 66.63 -64.45 -7.95
CA LYS A 2 66.41 -63.02 -8.19
C LYS A 2 65.05 -62.62 -7.61
N ILE A 3 65.07 -61.79 -6.60
CA ILE A 3 63.86 -61.25 -5.96
C ILE A 3 63.46 -60.03 -6.75
N LYS A 4 62.24 -60.03 -7.29
CA LYS A 4 61.63 -58.89 -7.97
C LYS A 4 60.86 -58.10 -6.93
N ILE A 5 61.28 -56.86 -6.67
CA ILE A 5 60.56 -55.91 -5.86
C ILE A 5 59.55 -55.21 -6.79
N THR A 6 58.27 -55.45 -6.50
CA THR A 6 57.18 -54.79 -7.24
C THR A 6 56.80 -53.49 -6.43
N LEU A 7 57.07 -52.33 -7.05
CA LEU A 7 56.68 -51.05 -6.55
C LEU A 7 55.17 -50.86 -6.74
N VAL A 8 54.44 -50.80 -5.67
CA VAL A 8 53.01 -50.44 -5.72
C VAL A 8 52.90 -48.91 -5.64
N PHE A 9 52.56 -48.30 -6.75
CA PHE A 9 52.22 -46.87 -6.79
C PHE A 9 50.82 -46.69 -6.23
N MET A 10 50.74 -46.11 -5.03
CA MET A 10 49.49 -45.72 -4.40
C MET A 10 49.11 -44.34 -4.88
N LEU A 11 48.16 -44.28 -5.86
CA LEU A 11 47.58 -43.01 -6.37
C LEU A 11 46.59 -42.48 -5.34
N LEU A 12 47.00 -41.45 -4.60
CA LEU A 12 46.10 -40.68 -3.74
C LEU A 12 45.26 -39.74 -4.63
N LEU A 13 44.03 -40.13 -4.89
CA LEU A 13 43.02 -39.23 -5.45
C LEU A 13 42.57 -38.23 -4.38
N ALA A 14 43.09 -37.03 -4.42
CA ALA A 14 42.57 -35.91 -3.64
C ALA A 14 41.24 -35.46 -4.28
N VAL A 15 40.12 -35.86 -3.69
CA VAL A 15 38.81 -35.34 -4.04
C VAL A 15 38.73 -33.92 -3.45
N VAL A 16 38.97 -32.92 -4.28
CA VAL A 16 38.69 -31.53 -3.96
C VAL A 16 37.17 -31.36 -3.98
N ALA A 17 36.55 -31.41 -2.81
CA ALA A 17 35.16 -31.02 -2.66
C ALA A 17 35.07 -29.50 -2.92
N GLN A 18 34.68 -29.13 -4.14
CA GLN A 18 34.27 -27.76 -4.46
C GLN A 18 32.94 -27.50 -3.76
N THR A 19 33.00 -26.90 -2.60
CA THR A 19 31.82 -26.32 -1.96
C THR A 19 31.38 -25.11 -2.83
N SER A 20 30.40 -25.34 -3.67
CA SER A 20 29.68 -24.25 -4.36
C SER A 20 28.98 -23.41 -3.30
N ALA A 21 29.66 -22.37 -2.81
CA ALA A 21 29.01 -21.29 -2.08
C ALA A 21 28.06 -20.63 -3.08
N SER A 22 26.81 -21.05 -3.07
CA SER A 22 25.73 -20.37 -3.81
C SER A 22 25.61 -18.95 -3.26
N ASP A 23 26.07 -18.02 -4.07
CA ASP A 23 25.97 -16.57 -3.81
C ASP A 23 24.49 -16.16 -3.81
N ASN A 24 23.88 -16.19 -2.63
CA ASN A 24 22.48 -15.84 -2.41
C ASN A 24 22.33 -14.32 -2.25
N ARG A 25 23.15 -13.51 -2.96
CA ARG A 25 23.21 -12.05 -2.84
C ARG A 25 22.12 -11.30 -3.59
N ASN A 26 21.15 -11.98 -4.21
CA ASN A 26 20.06 -11.27 -4.93
C ASN A 26 18.70 -11.95 -4.75
N LYS A 27 18.37 -12.34 -3.52
CA LYS A 27 16.98 -12.62 -3.17
C LYS A 27 16.28 -11.25 -3.07
N GLY A 28 15.66 -10.81 -4.16
CA GLY A 28 14.78 -9.64 -4.14
C GLY A 28 13.89 -9.75 -2.92
N LYS A 29 13.87 -8.70 -2.08
CA LYS A 29 13.07 -8.66 -0.85
C LYS A 29 11.65 -9.05 -1.23
N GLU A 30 11.20 -10.23 -0.82
CA GLU A 30 9.83 -10.69 -1.05
C GLU A 30 8.89 -9.65 -0.43
N VAL A 31 8.01 -9.08 -1.27
CA VAL A 31 7.12 -8.01 -0.82
C VAL A 31 6.01 -8.65 0.01
N THR A 32 6.06 -8.45 1.30
CA THR A 32 5.03 -8.93 2.24
C THR A 32 3.76 -8.10 2.08
N ILE A 33 2.60 -8.76 2.02
CA ILE A 33 1.31 -8.08 2.15
C ILE A 33 1.06 -7.85 3.64
N GLY A 34 0.82 -6.59 4.02
CA GLY A 34 0.66 -6.23 5.42
C GLY A 34 0.37 -4.75 5.62
N LEU A 35 0.47 -4.30 6.86
CA LEU A 35 0.09 -2.94 7.25
C LEU A 35 1.25 -2.09 7.76
N ASN A 36 2.49 -2.59 7.68
CA ASN A 36 3.65 -1.81 8.08
C ASN A 36 4.15 -0.94 6.92
N ILE A 37 4.91 0.09 7.24
CA ILE A 37 5.63 0.85 6.20
C ILE A 37 6.62 -0.11 5.53
N GLY A 38 6.56 -0.16 4.19
CA GLY A 38 7.33 -1.07 3.36
C GLY A 38 6.58 -2.35 2.95
N ASP A 39 5.43 -2.66 3.56
CA ASP A 39 4.55 -3.75 3.11
C ASP A 39 3.70 -3.30 1.91
N LYS A 40 3.30 -4.25 1.10
CA LYS A 40 2.26 -4.03 0.09
C LYS A 40 0.90 -3.97 0.78
N ALA A 41 0.14 -2.91 0.52
CA ALA A 41 -1.19 -2.72 1.08
C ALA A 41 -2.11 -3.89 0.70
N PRO A 42 -2.91 -4.44 1.64
CA PRO A 42 -3.94 -5.42 1.33
C PRO A 42 -4.95 -4.90 0.31
N GLU A 43 -5.45 -5.78 -0.56
CA GLU A 43 -6.46 -5.41 -1.56
C GLU A 43 -7.77 -5.01 -0.89
N ILE A 44 -8.38 -3.93 -1.38
CA ILE A 44 -9.75 -3.53 -1.02
C ILE A 44 -10.61 -3.67 -2.27
N VAL A 45 -11.70 -4.40 -2.14
CA VAL A 45 -12.73 -4.55 -3.18
C VAL A 45 -14.06 -4.20 -2.55
N GLU A 46 -14.61 -3.04 -2.94
CA GLU A 46 -15.84 -2.50 -2.34
C GLU A 46 -16.70 -1.79 -3.37
N LYS A 47 -17.97 -1.56 -3.01
CA LYS A 47 -18.92 -0.85 -3.87
C LYS A 47 -18.77 0.66 -3.78
N SER A 48 -18.75 1.30 -4.93
CA SER A 48 -18.88 2.76 -5.04
C SER A 48 -20.31 3.21 -4.78
N ILE A 49 -20.49 4.53 -4.69
CA ILE A 49 -21.81 5.19 -4.56
C ILE A 49 -22.80 4.69 -5.63
N ASN A 50 -22.34 4.43 -6.84
CA ASN A 50 -23.16 3.96 -7.95
C ASN A 50 -23.32 2.42 -7.96
N GLY A 51 -22.91 1.72 -6.91
CA GLY A 51 -22.97 0.26 -6.81
C GLY A 51 -21.93 -0.49 -7.65
N LYS A 52 -21.06 0.21 -8.39
CA LYS A 52 -19.97 -0.39 -9.17
C LYS A 52 -18.86 -0.85 -8.22
N GLU A 53 -18.37 -2.08 -8.43
CA GLU A 53 -17.21 -2.57 -7.71
C GLU A 53 -15.95 -1.79 -8.09
N LEU A 54 -15.22 -1.29 -7.09
CA LEU A 54 -13.91 -0.66 -7.23
C LEU A 54 -12.87 -1.48 -6.48
N LYS A 55 -11.68 -1.56 -7.08
CA LYS A 55 -10.52 -2.27 -6.52
C LYS A 55 -9.38 -1.31 -6.28
N LEU A 56 -8.74 -1.39 -5.12
CA LEU A 56 -7.56 -0.59 -4.83
C LEU A 56 -6.46 -0.82 -5.90
N SER A 57 -6.28 -2.07 -6.33
CA SER A 57 -5.32 -2.45 -7.37
C SER A 57 -5.57 -1.80 -8.73
N SER A 58 -6.79 -1.33 -9.02
CA SER A 58 -7.08 -0.58 -10.25
C SER A 58 -6.38 0.78 -10.32
N LEU A 59 -5.86 1.26 -9.21
CA LEU A 59 -5.12 2.51 -9.08
C LEU A 59 -3.59 2.32 -9.14
N GLN A 60 -3.12 1.12 -9.44
CA GLN A 60 -1.69 0.85 -9.59
C GLN A 60 -1.05 1.82 -10.59
N GLY A 61 0.15 2.30 -10.27
CA GLY A 61 0.84 3.33 -11.02
C GLY A 61 0.52 4.76 -10.55
N LYS A 62 -0.39 4.94 -9.58
CA LYS A 62 -0.64 6.22 -8.90
C LYS A 62 -0.16 6.16 -7.45
N VAL A 63 0.18 7.31 -6.89
CA VAL A 63 0.28 7.47 -5.44
C VAL A 63 -1.14 7.60 -4.90
N VAL A 64 -1.50 6.80 -3.89
CA VAL A 64 -2.89 6.73 -3.38
C VAL A 64 -2.90 6.97 -1.88
N LEU A 65 -3.79 7.85 -1.43
CA LEU A 65 -4.18 7.93 -0.02
C LEU A 65 -5.40 7.04 0.20
N ILE A 66 -5.26 5.96 0.94
CA ILE A 66 -6.38 5.18 1.46
C ILE A 66 -6.86 5.91 2.71
N ASP A 67 -8.07 6.45 2.67
CA ASP A 67 -8.61 7.30 3.74
C ASP A 67 -9.89 6.70 4.33
N PHE A 68 -9.85 6.38 5.62
CA PHE A 68 -10.99 5.88 6.38
C PHE A 68 -11.66 7.02 7.14
N TRP A 69 -12.91 7.26 6.84
CA TRP A 69 -13.67 8.39 7.34
C TRP A 69 -15.17 8.08 7.46
N ALA A 70 -16.00 9.04 7.84
CA ALA A 70 -17.44 8.96 7.75
C ALA A 70 -18.08 10.36 7.77
N SER A 71 -19.31 10.47 7.27
CA SER A 71 -20.08 11.73 7.26
C SER A 71 -20.33 12.29 8.64
N TRP A 72 -20.52 11.43 9.64
CA TRP A 72 -20.76 11.76 11.05
C TRP A 72 -19.46 12.02 11.83
N CYS A 73 -18.29 11.77 11.24
CA CYS A 73 -17.00 11.95 11.91
C CYS A 73 -16.55 13.42 11.86
N GLY A 74 -16.82 14.18 12.91
CA GLY A 74 -16.42 15.59 12.97
C GLY A 74 -14.93 15.86 12.75
N PRO A 75 -13.99 15.11 13.36
CA PRO A 75 -12.57 15.26 13.08
C PRO A 75 -12.21 14.97 11.62
N CYS A 76 -12.83 13.95 10.97
CA CYS A 76 -12.62 13.63 9.55
C CYS A 76 -13.04 14.80 8.66
N ARG A 77 -14.23 15.35 8.93
CA ARG A 77 -14.78 16.49 8.19
C ARG A 77 -13.90 17.74 8.29
N ARG A 78 -13.21 17.93 9.42
CA ARG A 78 -12.23 19.02 9.57
C ARG A 78 -10.92 18.77 8.81
N GLU A 79 -10.54 17.52 8.59
CA GLU A 79 -9.34 17.14 7.82
C GLU A 79 -9.60 17.14 6.30
N ASN A 80 -10.83 16.92 5.85
CA ASN A 80 -11.18 16.83 4.43
C ASN A 80 -10.66 18.01 3.59
N PRO A 81 -10.69 19.28 4.03
CA PRO A 81 -10.08 20.38 3.25
C PRO A 81 -8.59 20.20 2.98
N THR A 82 -7.83 19.61 3.92
CA THR A 82 -6.40 19.27 3.72
C THR A 82 -6.23 18.19 2.65
N VAL A 83 -7.08 17.16 2.69
CA VAL A 83 -7.06 16.08 1.70
C VAL A 83 -7.43 16.62 0.31
N VAL A 84 -8.44 17.49 0.22
CA VAL A 84 -8.83 18.17 -1.04
C VAL A 84 -7.67 19.00 -1.59
N ALA A 85 -7.01 19.81 -0.74
CA ALA A 85 -5.87 20.63 -1.16
C ALA A 85 -4.72 19.76 -1.69
N ALA A 86 -4.41 18.65 -1.01
CA ALA A 86 -3.40 17.69 -1.47
C ALA A 86 -3.80 17.04 -2.80
N TYR A 87 -5.06 16.62 -2.95
CA TYR A 87 -5.56 16.05 -4.21
C TYR A 87 -5.40 17.03 -5.38
N GLU A 88 -5.89 18.26 -5.23
CA GLU A 88 -5.80 19.28 -6.27
C GLU A 88 -4.34 19.61 -6.65
N LYS A 89 -3.46 19.66 -5.66
CA LYS A 89 -2.04 19.96 -5.87
C LYS A 89 -1.30 18.84 -6.61
N PHE A 90 -1.57 17.58 -6.28
CA PHE A 90 -0.74 16.45 -6.72
C PHE A 90 -1.39 15.52 -7.75
N LYS A 91 -2.68 15.68 -8.08
CA LYS A 91 -3.42 14.77 -8.98
C LYS A 91 -2.76 14.53 -10.34
N ASN A 92 -1.96 15.49 -10.84
CA ASN A 92 -1.26 15.41 -12.13
C ASN A 92 0.26 15.29 -11.98
N SER A 93 0.79 15.18 -10.76
CA SER A 93 2.23 15.15 -10.48
C SER A 93 2.86 13.84 -10.96
N THR A 94 4.18 13.90 -11.24
CA THR A 94 4.98 12.70 -11.53
C THR A 94 5.80 12.34 -10.29
N PHE A 95 5.72 11.10 -9.91
CA PHE A 95 6.37 10.53 -8.74
C PHE A 95 7.45 9.53 -9.16
N LYS A 96 8.35 9.17 -8.23
CA LYS A 96 9.43 8.19 -8.46
C LYS A 96 8.89 6.86 -8.98
N ASN A 97 7.75 6.40 -8.45
CA ASN A 97 7.15 5.10 -8.73
C ASN A 97 5.72 5.22 -9.29
N GLY A 98 5.34 6.37 -9.89
CA GLY A 98 3.98 6.52 -10.40
C GLY A 98 3.71 7.87 -11.04
N LYS A 99 2.52 8.00 -11.60
CA LYS A 99 2.03 9.26 -12.20
C LYS A 99 0.60 9.54 -11.73
N GLY A 100 0.41 10.70 -11.13
CA GLY A 100 -0.86 11.12 -10.54
C GLY A 100 -1.01 10.68 -9.10
N PHE A 101 -1.73 11.50 -8.33
CA PHE A 101 -2.17 11.23 -6.97
C PHE A 101 -3.68 11.10 -6.95
N THR A 102 -4.21 10.20 -6.14
CA THR A 102 -5.65 10.09 -5.90
C THR A 102 -5.94 9.63 -4.48
N VAL A 103 -7.21 9.69 -4.11
CA VAL A 103 -7.68 9.19 -2.81
C VAL A 103 -8.60 8.00 -3.06
N PHE A 104 -8.46 6.96 -2.27
CA PHE A 104 -9.39 5.83 -2.17
C PHE A 104 -10.09 5.96 -0.81
N SER A 105 -11.25 6.59 -0.83
CA SER A 105 -12.02 6.93 0.38
C SER A 105 -12.94 5.80 0.79
N VAL A 106 -12.68 5.22 1.95
CA VAL A 106 -13.47 4.14 2.56
C VAL A 106 -14.35 4.76 3.65
N SER A 107 -15.64 4.80 3.41
CA SER A 107 -16.59 5.35 4.38
C SER A 107 -17.11 4.29 5.35
N LEU A 108 -17.15 4.65 6.64
CA LEU A 108 -17.78 3.89 7.72
C LEU A 108 -19.21 4.41 7.99
N ASP A 109 -19.90 4.88 6.97
CA ASP A 109 -21.30 5.24 7.07
C ASP A 109 -22.21 4.00 7.03
N LYS A 110 -23.39 4.13 7.63
CA LYS A 110 -24.51 3.18 7.48
C LYS A 110 -25.65 3.78 6.63
N ASP A 111 -25.61 5.09 6.40
CA ASP A 111 -26.58 5.82 5.61
C ASP A 111 -25.92 6.35 4.35
N GLN A 112 -26.34 5.82 3.21
CA GLN A 112 -25.81 6.21 1.90
C GLN A 112 -26.10 7.67 1.59
N THR A 113 -27.29 8.19 1.94
CA THR A 113 -27.68 9.57 1.66
C THR A 113 -26.81 10.56 2.42
N ALA A 114 -26.56 10.31 3.71
CA ALA A 114 -25.67 11.12 4.52
C ALA A 114 -24.24 11.13 3.99
N TRP A 115 -23.74 9.97 3.57
CA TRP A 115 -22.43 9.80 2.96
C TRP A 115 -22.31 10.61 1.65
N GLU A 116 -23.24 10.45 0.72
CA GLU A 116 -23.27 11.19 -0.55
C GLU A 116 -23.35 12.72 -0.32
N GLN A 117 -24.18 13.14 0.63
CA GLN A 117 -24.29 14.55 0.97
C GLN A 117 -22.98 15.11 1.54
N ALA A 118 -22.28 14.34 2.36
CA ALA A 118 -20.99 14.73 2.92
C ALA A 118 -19.91 14.87 1.85
N ILE A 119 -19.82 13.94 0.89
CA ILE A 119 -18.92 14.03 -0.25
C ILE A 119 -19.12 15.33 -1.02
N LYS A 120 -20.38 15.67 -1.32
CA LYS A 120 -20.74 16.91 -2.05
C LYS A 120 -20.38 18.16 -1.25
N THR A 121 -20.75 18.17 0.05
CA THR A 121 -20.55 19.33 0.95
C THR A 121 -19.05 19.61 1.15
N ASP A 122 -18.23 18.58 1.32
CA ASP A 122 -16.81 18.72 1.57
C ASP A 122 -15.98 18.79 0.26
N LYS A 123 -16.66 18.76 -0.91
CA LYS A 123 -16.04 18.87 -2.25
C LYS A 123 -14.96 17.78 -2.49
N LEU A 124 -15.26 16.55 -2.11
CA LEU A 124 -14.36 15.43 -2.30
C LEU A 124 -14.43 14.97 -3.76
N ASN A 125 -13.72 15.66 -4.66
CA ASN A 125 -13.89 15.58 -6.12
C ASN A 125 -13.10 14.44 -6.80
N TRP A 126 -12.73 13.39 -6.11
CA TRP A 126 -12.18 12.17 -6.71
C TRP A 126 -13.27 11.11 -6.91
N GLU A 127 -12.98 10.08 -7.70
CA GLU A 127 -13.99 9.10 -8.10
C GLU A 127 -14.06 7.86 -7.17
N ASN A 128 -13.02 7.62 -6.36
CA ASN A 128 -12.86 6.37 -5.65
C ASN A 128 -13.44 6.45 -4.22
N HIS A 129 -14.75 6.61 -4.14
CA HIS A 129 -15.51 6.57 -2.90
C HIS A 129 -16.19 5.21 -2.76
N VAL A 130 -15.91 4.50 -1.68
CA VAL A 130 -16.44 3.16 -1.43
C VAL A 130 -17.00 3.02 -0.02
N SER A 131 -18.01 2.15 0.13
CA SER A 131 -18.56 1.75 1.42
C SER A 131 -19.37 0.46 1.27
N ASP A 132 -19.32 -0.43 2.28
CA ASP A 132 -20.23 -1.56 2.42
C ASP A 132 -21.46 -1.21 3.29
N LEU A 133 -21.51 0.04 3.79
CA LEU A 133 -22.56 0.57 4.67
C LEU A 133 -22.71 -0.20 5.99
N GLN A 134 -21.64 -0.85 6.46
CA GLN A 134 -21.64 -1.60 7.72
C GLN A 134 -21.10 -0.81 8.92
N GLY A 135 -20.69 0.44 8.72
CA GLY A 135 -20.13 1.27 9.80
C GLY A 135 -18.83 0.70 10.34
N TRP A 136 -18.76 0.48 11.66
CA TRP A 136 -17.58 -0.11 12.29
C TRP A 136 -17.34 -1.59 11.96
N ASP A 137 -18.35 -2.28 11.44
CA ASP A 137 -18.26 -3.66 10.97
C ASP A 137 -17.81 -3.76 9.50
N ALA A 138 -17.38 -2.64 8.90
CA ALA A 138 -16.89 -2.57 7.53
C ALA A 138 -15.67 -3.48 7.34
N LYS A 139 -15.74 -4.36 6.33
CA LYS A 139 -14.67 -5.36 6.04
C LYS A 139 -13.32 -4.70 5.77
N ALA A 140 -13.31 -3.59 5.05
CA ALA A 140 -12.09 -2.86 4.77
C ALA A 140 -11.46 -2.26 6.04
N ALA A 141 -12.29 -1.78 7.00
CA ALA A 141 -11.81 -1.27 8.29
C ALA A 141 -11.21 -2.40 9.15
N GLU A 142 -11.85 -3.57 9.19
CA GLU A 142 -11.32 -4.75 9.86
C GLU A 142 -9.98 -5.18 9.25
N LEU A 143 -9.92 -5.33 7.92
CA LEU A 143 -8.73 -5.73 7.17
C LEU A 143 -7.53 -4.80 7.44
N TYR A 144 -7.77 -3.50 7.59
CA TYR A 144 -6.75 -2.49 7.86
C TYR A 144 -6.54 -2.20 9.35
N GLY A 145 -7.19 -2.96 10.24
CA GLY A 145 -7.06 -2.82 11.68
C GLY A 145 -7.48 -1.43 12.19
N VAL A 146 -8.44 -0.78 11.51
CA VAL A 146 -8.91 0.57 11.83
C VAL A 146 -9.82 0.52 13.07
N ARG A 147 -9.35 1.09 14.17
CA ARG A 147 -10.08 1.15 15.45
C ARG A 147 -10.55 2.56 15.81
N GLY A 148 -10.28 3.52 14.95
CA GLY A 148 -10.66 4.92 15.11
C GLY A 148 -10.46 5.68 13.82
N ILE A 149 -11.34 6.66 13.56
CA ILE A 149 -11.27 7.54 12.39
C ILE A 149 -11.13 9.02 12.79
N PRO A 150 -10.44 9.80 11.94
CA PRO A 150 -9.87 9.48 10.67
C PRO A 150 -8.65 8.54 10.80
N ALA A 151 -8.45 7.60 9.83
CA ALA A 151 -7.24 6.79 9.70
C ALA A 151 -6.82 6.76 8.23
N SER A 152 -5.52 6.72 7.97
CA SER A 152 -5.06 6.75 6.57
C SER A 152 -3.79 5.96 6.34
N PHE A 153 -3.63 5.48 5.10
CA PHE A 153 -2.42 4.83 4.60
C PHE A 153 -2.04 5.48 3.26
N LEU A 154 -0.83 5.97 3.15
CA LEU A 154 -0.29 6.47 1.88
C LEU A 154 0.49 5.36 1.22
N ILE A 155 0.13 5.02 -0.03
CA ILE A 155 0.85 4.03 -0.84
C ILE A 155 1.47 4.66 -2.07
N ASP A 156 2.62 4.15 -2.49
CA ASP A 156 3.28 4.54 -3.73
C ASP A 156 2.67 3.86 -4.95
N GLY A 157 3.17 4.15 -6.15
CA GLY A 157 2.66 3.57 -7.40
C GLY A 157 2.79 2.05 -7.53
N ASN A 158 3.60 1.41 -6.67
CA ASN A 158 3.72 -0.04 -6.58
C ASN A 158 2.74 -0.66 -5.57
N GLY A 159 1.98 0.19 -4.85
CA GLY A 159 1.08 -0.23 -3.79
C GLY A 159 1.78 -0.45 -2.44
N ILE A 160 3.00 0.05 -2.27
CA ILE A 160 3.77 -0.06 -1.02
C ILE A 160 3.37 1.04 -0.06
N ILE A 161 3.09 0.69 1.20
CA ILE A 161 2.77 1.64 2.25
C ILE A 161 4.03 2.47 2.58
N VAL A 162 3.92 3.78 2.41
CA VAL A 162 5.01 4.75 2.66
C VAL A 162 4.69 5.71 3.79
N GLY A 163 3.44 5.72 4.27
CA GLY A 163 3.02 6.54 5.39
C GLY A 163 1.70 6.07 5.98
N LYS A 164 1.46 6.42 7.26
CA LYS A 164 0.23 6.05 7.98
C LYS A 164 -0.23 7.22 8.83
N ASN A 165 -1.55 7.41 8.93
CA ASN A 165 -2.19 8.41 9.79
C ASN A 165 -1.64 9.83 9.59
N LEU A 166 -1.33 10.16 8.33
CA LEU A 166 -0.83 11.48 7.95
C LEU A 166 -1.96 12.51 8.01
N ARG A 167 -1.67 13.69 8.59
CA ARG A 167 -2.65 14.76 8.77
C ARG A 167 -2.01 16.13 8.58
N GLY A 168 -2.84 17.12 8.21
CA GLY A 168 -2.38 18.49 8.03
C GLY A 168 -1.15 18.58 7.14
N PRO A 169 -0.14 19.38 7.51
CA PRO A 169 1.07 19.55 6.72
C PRO A 169 1.88 18.27 6.48
N ALA A 170 1.77 17.26 7.39
CA ALA A 170 2.50 16.01 7.25
C ALA A 170 2.02 15.19 6.03
N LEU A 171 0.75 15.29 5.64
CA LEU A 171 0.23 14.66 4.42
C LEU A 171 0.91 15.23 3.19
N GLU A 172 0.94 16.54 3.06
CA GLU A 172 1.57 17.23 1.94
C GLU A 172 3.07 16.93 1.85
N GLN A 173 3.77 16.97 2.99
CA GLN A 173 5.20 16.65 3.06
C GLN A 173 5.49 15.22 2.62
N ALA A 174 4.71 14.25 3.09
CA ALA A 174 4.88 12.84 2.72
C ALA A 174 4.66 12.60 1.21
N ILE A 175 3.63 13.22 0.61
CA ILE A 175 3.37 13.13 -0.83
C ILE A 175 4.52 13.81 -1.61
N SER A 176 4.96 15.00 -1.17
CA SER A 176 6.04 15.76 -1.81
C SER A 176 7.36 14.99 -1.83
N ALA A 177 7.66 14.22 -0.79
CA ALA A 177 8.88 13.38 -0.70
C ALA A 177 8.94 12.26 -1.75
N LEU A 178 7.78 11.91 -2.36
CA LEU A 178 7.67 10.92 -3.42
C LEU A 178 7.85 11.51 -4.82
N LEU A 179 7.87 12.84 -4.98
CA LEU A 179 8.03 13.49 -6.29
C LEU A 179 9.35 13.09 -6.95
N LYS A 180 9.32 13.06 -8.29
CA LYS A 180 10.49 12.76 -9.12
C LYS A 180 11.37 13.99 -9.26
#